data_f38df83ff2d25c9aac9d787cd8365ec4
#
_entry.id   f38df83ff2d25c9aac9d787cd8365ec4
#
_cell.length_a   1.000
_cell.length_b   1.000
_cell.length_c   1.000
_cell.angle_alpha   90.00
_cell.angle_beta   90.00
_cell.angle_gamma   90.00
#
_symmetry.space_group_name_H-M   'P 1'
#
loop_
_entity.id
_entity.type
_entity.pdbx_description
1 polymer ?
#
loop_
_entity_poly.entity_id
_entity_poly.type
_entity_poly.pdbx_seq_one_letter_code
_entity_poly.pdbx_strand_id
1 'polypeptide(L)'
;MRRLFFQNILILISFLIPFDLVNSEEEFRMSLSEKAWSVFNPNDNQKCFIVSQSIKDEAFRNGEKLSSVNRDRGKLYIQKDPSSPSGFVASFSAGYPLKIGGKFILKIDNKNKIVFLASPKPQNSEEKAWAWTQVHDDKNLIEFLKVGNKAVMEAVSHRGTITKDTFELSGFTKAIERLQTICN
;
A
#
# COMPACT_ATOMS: atom_id res chain seq x y z
N MET A 1 19.62 -43.85 72.36
CA MET A 1 19.77 -44.06 70.90
C MET A 1 18.91 -43.06 70.11
N ARG A 2 19.47 -41.96 69.63
CA ARG A 2 18.73 -40.92 68.92
C ARG A 2 18.91 -41.18 67.44
N ARG A 3 17.81 -41.42 66.69
CA ARG A 3 17.80 -41.49 65.24
C ARG A 3 17.52 -40.08 64.67
N LEU A 4 18.49 -39.53 63.95
CA LEU A 4 18.39 -38.31 63.19
C LEU A 4 17.72 -38.63 61.85
N PHE A 5 16.56 -38.04 61.62
CA PHE A 5 15.90 -38.03 60.28
C PHE A 5 16.48 -36.88 59.46
N PHE A 6 17.21 -37.19 58.40
CA PHE A 6 17.55 -36.23 57.37
C PHE A 6 16.38 -36.08 56.41
N GLN A 7 15.78 -34.92 56.40
CA GLN A 7 14.73 -34.53 55.49
C GLN A 7 15.37 -33.87 54.27
N ASN A 8 15.36 -34.57 53.15
CA ASN A 8 15.82 -34.02 51.86
C ASN A 8 14.78 -33.05 51.31
N ILE A 9 15.05 -31.77 51.35
CA ILE A 9 14.26 -30.74 50.68
C ILE A 9 14.74 -30.68 49.23
N LEU A 10 13.91 -31.18 48.32
CA LEU A 10 14.10 -31.03 46.87
C LEU A 10 13.59 -29.63 46.47
N ILE A 11 14.52 -28.70 46.25
CA ILE A 11 14.19 -27.37 45.71
C ILE A 11 13.99 -27.50 44.20
N LEU A 12 12.70 -27.48 43.77
CA LEU A 12 12.36 -27.36 42.36
C LEU A 12 12.57 -25.89 41.90
N ILE A 13 13.70 -25.62 41.26
CA ILE A 13 13.92 -24.34 40.64
C ILE A 13 13.15 -24.35 39.32
N SER A 14 11.96 -23.72 39.33
CA SER A 14 11.17 -23.45 38.15
C SER A 14 11.86 -22.34 37.34
N PHE A 15 12.55 -22.69 36.27
CA PHE A 15 13.06 -21.74 35.28
C PHE A 15 11.87 -21.16 34.52
N LEU A 16 11.38 -20.00 34.94
CA LEU A 16 10.51 -19.14 34.16
C LEU A 16 11.38 -18.50 33.06
N ILE A 17 11.40 -19.10 31.88
CA ILE A 17 11.92 -18.47 30.68
C ILE A 17 10.88 -17.42 30.27
N PRO A 18 11.20 -16.10 30.26
CA PRO A 18 10.30 -15.13 29.66
C PRO A 18 10.24 -15.44 28.16
N PHE A 19 9.06 -15.82 27.70
CA PHE A 19 8.76 -15.83 26.27
C PHE A 19 8.63 -14.35 25.85
N ASP A 20 9.74 -13.74 25.48
CA ASP A 20 9.70 -12.50 24.72
C ASP A 20 9.06 -12.84 23.36
N LEU A 21 7.77 -12.57 23.26
CA LEU A 21 7.08 -12.43 21.98
C LEU A 21 7.73 -11.22 21.30
N VAL A 22 8.76 -11.49 20.50
CA VAL A 22 9.27 -10.52 19.54
C VAL A 22 8.16 -10.33 18.50
N ASN A 23 7.27 -9.40 18.80
CA ASN A 23 6.39 -8.81 17.80
C ASN A 23 7.30 -7.97 16.89
N SER A 24 7.86 -8.58 15.86
CA SER A 24 8.48 -7.84 14.76
C SER A 24 7.35 -7.26 13.89
N GLU A 25 6.69 -6.22 14.36
CA GLU A 25 6.03 -5.28 13.46
C GLU A 25 7.16 -4.71 12.60
N GLU A 26 7.18 -5.09 11.32
CA GLU A 26 8.03 -4.46 10.32
C GLU A 26 7.67 -2.97 10.28
N GLU A 27 8.36 -2.16 11.06
CA GLU A 27 8.16 -0.72 11.11
C GLU A 27 8.66 -0.12 9.79
N PHE A 28 7.74 0.08 8.85
CA PHE A 28 8.01 0.83 7.63
C PHE A 28 8.37 2.27 7.98
N ARG A 29 9.67 2.58 7.99
CA ARG A 29 10.12 3.94 8.24
C ARG A 29 9.99 4.78 6.97
N MET A 30 9.20 5.84 7.04
CA MET A 30 9.21 6.89 6.03
C MET A 30 10.60 7.52 6.04
N SER A 31 11.37 7.34 4.96
CA SER A 31 12.73 7.88 4.86
C SER A 31 12.74 9.33 4.39
N LEU A 32 11.74 9.75 3.59
CA LEU A 32 11.68 11.10 3.04
C LEU A 32 10.26 11.45 2.53
N SER A 33 9.93 12.76 2.57
CA SER A 33 8.74 13.30 1.93
C SER A 33 9.15 14.26 0.82
N GLU A 34 8.62 14.05 -0.37
CA GLU A 34 8.78 14.92 -1.55
C GLU A 34 7.42 15.48 -1.93
N LYS A 35 7.01 16.56 -1.26
CA LYS A 35 5.69 17.20 -1.43
C LYS A 35 4.52 16.21 -1.20
N ALA A 36 3.80 15.85 -2.27
CA ALA A 36 2.65 14.94 -2.21
C ALA A 36 3.04 13.45 -2.13
N TRP A 37 4.34 13.12 -2.17
CA TRP A 37 4.85 11.74 -2.21
C TRP A 37 5.74 11.44 -1.03
N SER A 38 5.53 10.32 -0.38
CA SER A 38 6.38 9.78 0.68
C SER A 38 7.19 8.59 0.15
N VAL A 39 8.47 8.54 0.52
CA VAL A 39 9.40 7.46 0.13
C VAL A 39 9.61 6.55 1.32
N PHE A 40 9.42 5.27 1.11
CA PHE A 40 9.62 4.23 2.12
C PHE A 40 10.71 3.27 1.70
N ASN A 41 11.68 3.09 2.59
CA ASN A 41 12.73 2.10 2.45
C ASN A 41 12.81 1.30 3.76
N PRO A 42 12.22 0.09 3.81
CA PRO A 42 12.46 -0.81 4.92
C PRO A 42 13.93 -1.26 4.90
N ASN A 43 14.51 -1.45 6.08
CA ASN A 43 15.95 -1.79 6.26
C ASN A 43 16.39 -3.09 5.57
N ASP A 44 15.47 -3.88 5.02
CA ASP A 44 15.72 -5.18 4.39
C ASP A 44 15.76 -5.15 2.85
N ASN A 45 15.68 -3.97 2.23
CA ASN A 45 15.67 -3.76 0.76
C ASN A 45 14.56 -4.49 -0.02
N GLN A 46 13.63 -5.18 0.64
CA GLN A 46 12.68 -6.04 -0.06
C GLN A 46 11.41 -5.34 -0.57
N LYS A 47 11.04 -4.18 0.01
CA LYS A 47 9.78 -3.52 -0.32
C LYS A 47 9.91 -1.99 -0.38
N CYS A 48 10.81 -1.52 -1.22
CA CYS A 48 10.96 -0.10 -1.45
C CYS A 48 9.82 0.43 -2.31
N PHE A 49 9.15 1.48 -1.84
CA PHE A 49 8.05 2.10 -2.58
C PHE A 49 7.92 3.58 -2.27
N ILE A 50 7.25 4.28 -3.17
CA ILE A 50 6.70 5.61 -2.92
C ILE A 50 5.18 5.53 -2.89
N VAL A 51 4.56 6.41 -2.12
CA VAL A 51 3.11 6.48 -1.99
C VAL A 51 2.63 7.92 -1.95
N SER A 52 1.50 8.17 -2.61
CA SER A 52 0.72 9.40 -2.48
C SER A 52 -0.68 9.06 -1.99
N GLN A 53 -1.22 9.90 -1.12
CA GLN A 53 -2.59 9.81 -0.65
C GLN A 53 -3.45 10.81 -1.41
N SER A 54 -4.71 10.43 -1.71
CA SER A 54 -5.65 11.33 -2.38
C SER A 54 -5.86 12.62 -1.57
N ILE A 55 -5.87 13.74 -2.28
CA ILE A 55 -6.15 15.07 -1.70
C ILE A 55 -7.63 15.43 -1.73
N LYS A 56 -8.42 14.72 -2.55
CA LYS A 56 -9.86 14.87 -2.68
C LYS A 56 -10.49 13.53 -3.00
N ASP A 57 -11.57 13.21 -2.29
CA ASP A 57 -12.31 11.96 -2.41
C ASP A 57 -13.78 12.28 -2.68
N GLU A 58 -14.34 11.73 -3.75
CA GLU A 58 -15.74 11.87 -4.11
C GLU A 58 -16.35 10.50 -4.32
N ALA A 59 -17.63 10.34 -4.00
CA ALA A 59 -18.37 9.10 -4.21
C ALA A 59 -19.73 9.38 -4.80
N PHE A 60 -20.19 8.47 -5.68
CA PHE A 60 -21.45 8.58 -6.40
C PHE A 60 -22.18 7.24 -6.36
N ARG A 61 -23.50 7.31 -6.21
CA ARG A 61 -24.38 6.15 -6.31
C ARG A 61 -25.61 6.53 -7.12
N ASN A 62 -25.95 5.70 -8.12
CA ASN A 62 -27.04 5.96 -9.04
C ASN A 62 -26.97 7.36 -9.71
N GLY A 63 -25.76 7.84 -9.99
CA GLY A 63 -25.53 9.16 -10.58
C GLY A 63 -25.49 10.33 -9.58
N GLU A 64 -25.93 10.12 -8.34
CA GLU A 64 -25.95 11.16 -7.32
C GLU A 64 -24.68 11.15 -6.48
N LYS A 65 -24.16 12.34 -6.17
CA LYS A 65 -23.00 12.52 -5.29
C LYS A 65 -23.41 12.28 -3.84
N LEU A 66 -22.68 11.42 -3.14
CA LEU A 66 -22.88 11.18 -1.71
C LEU A 66 -22.25 12.32 -0.91
N SER A 67 -22.94 12.76 0.16
CA SER A 67 -22.47 13.83 1.04
C SER A 67 -21.22 13.43 1.83
N SER A 68 -21.14 12.16 2.23
CA SER A 68 -19.97 11.59 2.91
C SER A 68 -19.90 10.09 2.68
N VAL A 69 -18.69 9.54 2.79
CA VAL A 69 -18.43 8.10 2.85
C VAL A 69 -17.39 7.85 3.93
N ASN A 70 -17.67 6.86 4.78
CA ASN A 70 -16.70 6.43 5.78
C ASN A 70 -15.76 5.40 5.15
N ARG A 71 -14.56 5.86 4.81
CA ARG A 71 -13.48 5.03 4.24
C ARG A 71 -12.12 5.69 4.46
N ASP A 72 -11.08 4.91 4.40
CA ASP A 72 -9.73 5.45 4.28
C ASP A 72 -9.56 6.14 2.92
N ARG A 73 -8.66 7.11 2.87
CA ARG A 73 -8.30 7.77 1.61
C ARG A 73 -7.64 6.80 0.65
N GLY A 74 -7.92 6.97 -0.63
CA GLY A 74 -7.23 6.26 -1.69
C GLY A 74 -5.73 6.53 -1.67
N LYS A 75 -4.92 5.50 -1.93
CA LYS A 75 -3.46 5.61 -1.98
C LYS A 75 -2.94 5.03 -3.29
N LEU A 76 -2.04 5.75 -3.94
CA LEU A 76 -1.35 5.31 -5.14
C LEU A 76 0.11 4.98 -4.79
N TYR A 77 0.52 3.75 -5.05
CA TYR A 77 1.84 3.22 -4.75
C TYR A 77 2.62 2.95 -6.02
N ILE A 78 3.92 3.24 -5.99
CA ILE A 78 4.89 2.78 -6.99
C ILE A 78 5.99 2.04 -6.23
N GLN A 79 6.06 0.74 -6.42
CA GLN A 79 7.05 -0.13 -5.80
C GLN A 79 8.19 -0.41 -6.78
N LYS A 80 9.44 -0.39 -6.30
CA LYS A 80 10.58 -0.88 -7.07
C LYS A 80 10.48 -2.40 -7.17
N ASP A 81 10.51 -2.92 -8.38
CA ASP A 81 10.50 -4.35 -8.68
C ASP A 81 11.48 -4.66 -9.82
N PRO A 82 12.69 -5.14 -9.51
CA PRO A 82 13.67 -5.49 -10.53
C PRO A 82 13.22 -6.60 -11.51
N SER A 83 12.20 -7.39 -11.13
CA SER A 83 11.65 -8.44 -12.01
C SER A 83 10.68 -7.87 -13.05
N SER A 84 10.14 -6.66 -12.83
CA SER A 84 9.30 -5.99 -13.82
C SER A 84 10.16 -5.40 -14.95
N PRO A 85 9.75 -5.50 -16.23
CA PRO A 85 10.45 -4.88 -17.36
C PRO A 85 10.62 -3.36 -17.24
N SER A 86 9.75 -2.68 -16.51
CA SER A 86 9.85 -1.24 -16.20
C SER A 86 10.74 -0.94 -14.99
N GLY A 87 11.12 -1.95 -14.20
CA GLY A 87 11.75 -1.82 -12.90
C GLY A 87 10.79 -1.40 -11.78
N PHE A 88 9.49 -1.27 -12.07
CA PHE A 88 8.46 -0.82 -11.14
C PHE A 88 7.15 -1.59 -11.31
N VAL A 89 6.36 -1.62 -10.24
CA VAL A 89 4.96 -2.07 -10.23
C VAL A 89 4.11 -1.00 -9.55
N ALA A 90 3.01 -0.62 -10.20
CA ALA A 90 2.09 0.33 -9.62
C ALA A 90 0.84 -0.37 -9.06
N SER A 91 0.37 0.12 -7.90
CA SER A 91 -0.84 -0.37 -7.27
C SER A 91 -1.64 0.77 -6.64
N PHE A 92 -2.93 0.54 -6.50
CA PHE A 92 -3.89 1.45 -5.89
C PHE A 92 -4.61 0.73 -4.76
N SER A 93 -4.63 1.34 -3.58
CA SER A 93 -5.47 0.93 -2.45
C SER A 93 -6.65 1.89 -2.33
N ALA A 94 -7.85 1.34 -2.40
CA ALA A 94 -9.08 2.14 -2.40
C ALA A 94 -9.56 2.52 -0.99
N GLY A 95 -9.05 1.86 0.07
CA GLY A 95 -9.55 2.00 1.44
C GLY A 95 -10.93 1.35 1.67
N TYR A 96 -11.41 0.54 0.74
CA TYR A 96 -12.65 -0.23 0.80
C TYR A 96 -12.59 -1.41 -0.19
N PRO A 97 -13.42 -2.46 -0.03
CA PRO A 97 -13.47 -3.56 -0.97
C PRO A 97 -13.94 -3.12 -2.36
N LEU A 98 -13.10 -3.33 -3.36
CA LEU A 98 -13.37 -3.05 -4.77
C LEU A 98 -14.30 -4.11 -5.39
N LYS A 99 -14.87 -3.81 -6.54
CA LYS A 99 -15.59 -4.78 -7.38
C LYS A 99 -14.59 -5.84 -7.84
N ILE A 100 -14.87 -7.10 -7.50
CA ILE A 100 -14.02 -8.24 -7.85
C ILE A 100 -13.83 -8.32 -9.37
N GLY A 101 -12.58 -8.47 -9.83
CA GLY A 101 -12.23 -8.48 -11.25
C GLY A 101 -12.51 -7.15 -11.97
N GLY A 102 -12.76 -6.08 -11.21
CA GLY A 102 -13.05 -4.76 -11.76
C GLY A 102 -11.87 -4.15 -12.49
N LYS A 103 -12.18 -3.38 -13.55
CA LYS A 103 -11.24 -2.52 -14.27
C LYS A 103 -11.49 -1.09 -13.83
N PHE A 104 -10.44 -0.40 -13.39
CA PHE A 104 -10.48 0.97 -12.89
C PHE A 104 -9.54 1.83 -13.72
N ILE A 105 -9.82 3.12 -13.80
CA ILE A 105 -9.11 4.01 -14.72
C ILE A 105 -8.46 5.14 -13.93
N LEU A 106 -7.14 5.23 -14.00
CA LEU A 106 -6.39 6.40 -13.60
C LEU A 106 -6.27 7.36 -14.79
N LYS A 107 -6.81 8.57 -14.65
CA LYS A 107 -6.71 9.64 -15.67
C LYS A 107 -5.69 10.67 -15.20
N ILE A 108 -4.66 10.90 -15.99
CA ILE A 108 -3.64 11.92 -15.74
C ILE A 108 -3.95 13.15 -16.61
N ASP A 109 -4.18 14.30 -15.95
CA ASP A 109 -4.56 15.59 -16.58
C ASP A 109 -5.69 15.49 -17.62
N ASN A 110 -6.62 14.52 -17.43
CA ASN A 110 -7.70 14.17 -18.35
C ASN A 110 -7.24 13.76 -19.78
N LYS A 111 -5.95 13.55 -20.01
CA LYS A 111 -5.37 13.20 -21.32
C LYS A 111 -4.99 11.72 -21.38
N ASN A 112 -4.17 11.28 -20.47
CA ASN A 112 -3.65 9.91 -20.45
C ASN A 112 -4.48 9.02 -19.54
N LYS A 113 -4.67 7.75 -19.92
CA LYS A 113 -5.48 6.77 -19.17
C LYS A 113 -4.66 5.50 -18.96
N ILE A 114 -4.62 5.03 -17.74
CA ILE A 114 -3.99 3.75 -17.35
C ILE A 114 -5.04 2.90 -16.66
N VAL A 115 -5.06 1.61 -16.98
CA VAL A 115 -6.00 0.65 -16.41
C VAL A 115 -5.38 -0.06 -15.23
N PHE A 116 -6.12 -0.10 -14.13
CA PHE A 116 -5.84 -0.90 -12.94
C PHE A 116 -6.85 -2.04 -12.84
N LEU A 117 -6.39 -3.22 -12.48
CA LEU A 117 -7.21 -4.43 -12.36
C LEU A 117 -7.26 -4.90 -10.91
N ALA A 118 -8.45 -5.10 -10.38
CA ALA A 118 -8.61 -5.83 -9.13
C ALA A 118 -8.53 -7.34 -9.36
N SER A 119 -8.04 -8.07 -8.36
CA SER A 119 -7.98 -9.53 -8.41
C SER A 119 -9.36 -10.14 -8.70
N PRO A 120 -9.47 -11.09 -9.64
CA PRO A 120 -10.71 -11.85 -9.86
C PRO A 120 -10.93 -12.92 -8.78
N LYS A 121 -9.87 -13.23 -7.99
CA LYS A 121 -9.91 -14.22 -6.90
C LYS A 121 -9.03 -13.75 -5.74
N PRO A 122 -9.47 -12.72 -4.99
CA PRO A 122 -8.68 -12.19 -3.88
C PRO A 122 -8.51 -13.24 -2.78
N GLN A 123 -7.29 -13.39 -2.27
CA GLN A 123 -6.92 -14.40 -1.28
C GLN A 123 -7.39 -14.04 0.14
N ASN A 124 -7.54 -12.75 0.42
CA ASN A 124 -7.93 -12.25 1.75
C ASN A 124 -8.74 -10.94 1.65
N SER A 125 -9.13 -10.40 2.79
CA SER A 125 -9.92 -9.15 2.87
C SER A 125 -9.12 -7.92 2.43
N GLU A 126 -7.82 -7.90 2.65
CA GLU A 126 -6.94 -6.78 2.29
C GLU A 126 -6.80 -6.68 0.77
N GLU A 127 -6.52 -7.80 0.10
CA GLU A 127 -6.39 -7.84 -1.36
C GLU A 127 -7.64 -7.34 -2.08
N LYS A 128 -8.83 -7.49 -1.47
CA LYS A 128 -10.08 -6.95 -2.02
C LYS A 128 -10.08 -5.42 -2.20
N ALA A 129 -9.24 -4.70 -1.47
CA ALA A 129 -9.14 -3.24 -1.56
C ALA A 129 -8.08 -2.76 -2.56
N TRP A 130 -7.38 -3.67 -3.24
CA TRP A 130 -6.26 -3.37 -4.11
C TRP A 130 -6.55 -3.61 -5.59
N ALA A 131 -5.91 -2.79 -6.42
CA ALA A 131 -5.85 -2.97 -7.87
C ALA A 131 -4.43 -2.66 -8.36
N TRP A 132 -4.01 -3.33 -9.44
CA TRP A 132 -2.66 -3.23 -9.99
C TRP A 132 -2.70 -2.86 -11.46
N THR A 133 -1.67 -2.16 -11.94
CA THR A 133 -1.43 -1.98 -13.36
C THR A 133 -1.06 -3.31 -14.03
N GLN A 134 -1.21 -3.34 -15.35
CA GLN A 134 -0.62 -4.41 -16.13
C GLN A 134 0.84 -4.07 -16.43
N VAL A 135 1.71 -5.07 -16.47
CA VAL A 135 3.17 -4.92 -16.64
C VAL A 135 3.55 -4.01 -17.82
N HIS A 136 2.80 -4.08 -18.94
CA HIS A 136 3.06 -3.25 -20.12
C HIS A 136 2.66 -1.78 -19.94
N ASP A 137 1.81 -1.46 -18.96
CA ASP A 137 1.34 -0.10 -18.67
C ASP A 137 2.26 0.65 -17.67
N ASP A 138 3.05 -0.07 -16.88
CA ASP A 138 3.86 0.52 -15.80
C ASP A 138 4.84 1.59 -16.31
N LYS A 139 5.52 1.32 -17.42
CA LYS A 139 6.46 2.28 -18.02
C LYS A 139 5.74 3.56 -18.46
N ASN A 140 4.62 3.44 -19.16
CA ASN A 140 3.83 4.57 -19.60
C ASN A 140 3.27 5.36 -18.42
N LEU A 141 2.83 4.67 -17.39
CA LEU A 141 2.35 5.31 -16.17
C LEU A 141 3.42 6.18 -15.53
N ILE A 142 4.65 5.66 -15.34
CA ILE A 142 5.77 6.42 -14.75
C ILE A 142 6.03 7.70 -15.57
N GLU A 143 6.08 7.59 -16.90
CA GLU A 143 6.33 8.76 -17.76
C GLU A 143 5.18 9.79 -17.68
N PHE A 144 3.93 9.35 -17.65
CA PHE A 144 2.79 10.26 -17.52
C PHE A 144 2.73 10.94 -16.14
N LEU A 145 3.09 10.22 -15.07
CA LEU A 145 3.13 10.80 -13.72
C LEU A 145 4.26 11.83 -13.54
N LYS A 146 5.40 11.68 -14.25
CA LYS A 146 6.51 12.64 -14.21
C LYS A 146 6.14 14.01 -14.80
N VAL A 147 5.30 14.03 -15.83
CA VAL A 147 4.94 15.26 -16.56
C VAL A 147 3.56 15.79 -16.22
N GLY A 148 2.76 15.01 -15.50
CA GLY A 148 1.41 15.38 -15.09
C GLY A 148 1.36 16.28 -13.87
N ASN A 149 0.23 16.93 -13.68
CA ASN A 149 -0.06 17.76 -12.49
C ASN A 149 -1.00 17.07 -11.51
N LYS A 150 -2.03 16.38 -12.03
CA LYS A 150 -3.04 15.68 -11.24
C LYS A 150 -3.39 14.34 -11.88
N ALA A 151 -3.70 13.36 -11.03
CA ALA A 151 -4.28 12.11 -11.46
C ALA A 151 -5.60 11.87 -10.72
N VAL A 152 -6.58 11.28 -11.41
CA VAL A 152 -7.88 10.93 -10.84
C VAL A 152 -8.12 9.43 -11.07
N MET A 153 -8.21 8.67 -9.99
CA MET A 153 -8.61 7.27 -10.03
C MET A 153 -10.13 7.17 -9.97
N GLU A 154 -10.73 6.57 -10.99
CA GLU A 154 -12.14 6.19 -10.98
C GLU A 154 -12.25 4.70 -10.68
N ALA A 155 -12.84 4.36 -9.54
CA ALA A 155 -13.01 2.98 -9.08
C ALA A 155 -14.45 2.68 -8.69
N VAL A 156 -14.79 1.39 -8.61
CA VAL A 156 -16.13 0.91 -8.25
C VAL A 156 -15.99 -0.04 -7.05
N SER A 157 -16.75 0.24 -5.99
CA SER A 157 -16.82 -0.64 -4.83
C SER A 157 -17.62 -1.91 -5.14
N HIS A 158 -17.47 -2.93 -4.30
CA HIS A 158 -18.29 -4.14 -4.38
C HIS A 158 -19.80 -3.87 -4.25
N ARG A 159 -20.21 -2.73 -3.68
CA ARG A 159 -21.60 -2.28 -3.56
C ARG A 159 -22.06 -1.39 -4.72
N GLY A 160 -21.23 -1.21 -5.76
CA GLY A 160 -21.58 -0.41 -6.93
C GLY A 160 -21.40 1.11 -6.74
N THR A 161 -20.85 1.57 -5.62
CA THR A 161 -20.50 3.00 -5.46
C THR A 161 -19.30 3.32 -6.34
N ILE A 162 -19.42 4.35 -7.17
CA ILE A 162 -18.31 4.88 -7.98
C ILE A 162 -17.56 5.90 -7.13
N THR A 163 -16.23 5.81 -7.05
CA THR A 163 -15.40 6.79 -6.39
C THR A 163 -14.46 7.50 -7.36
N LYS A 164 -14.10 8.72 -7.02
CA LYS A 164 -13.10 9.53 -7.72
C LYS A 164 -12.10 10.07 -6.69
N ASP A 165 -10.89 9.53 -6.73
CA ASP A 165 -9.80 9.88 -5.83
C ASP A 165 -8.78 10.71 -6.60
N THR A 166 -8.59 11.95 -6.18
CA THR A 166 -7.67 12.90 -6.85
C THR A 166 -6.33 12.91 -6.13
N PHE A 167 -5.27 12.70 -6.88
CA PHE A 167 -3.88 12.75 -6.43
C PHE A 167 -3.17 13.96 -7.01
N GLU A 168 -2.33 14.60 -6.20
CA GLU A 168 -1.39 15.61 -6.66
C GLU A 168 -0.08 14.94 -7.10
N LEU A 169 0.46 15.35 -8.25
CA LEU A 169 1.68 14.74 -8.81
C LEU A 169 2.94 15.54 -8.50
N SER A 170 2.80 16.67 -7.81
CA SER A 170 3.97 17.48 -7.40
C SER A 170 4.91 16.65 -6.51
N GLY A 171 6.19 16.61 -6.87
CA GLY A 171 7.20 15.83 -6.16
C GLY A 171 7.42 14.41 -6.70
N PHE A 172 6.58 13.89 -7.59
CA PHE A 172 6.70 12.52 -8.10
C PHE A 172 8.08 12.23 -8.70
N THR A 173 8.57 13.11 -9.59
CA THR A 173 9.89 12.91 -10.24
C THR A 173 11.01 12.77 -9.22
N LYS A 174 11.04 13.63 -8.21
CA LYS A 174 12.03 13.53 -7.13
C LYS A 174 11.87 12.27 -6.30
N ALA A 175 10.62 11.89 -5.99
CA ALA A 175 10.35 10.69 -5.20
C ALA A 175 10.81 9.41 -5.93
N ILE A 176 10.56 9.30 -7.26
CA ILE A 176 10.98 8.13 -8.04
C ILE A 176 12.50 8.08 -8.20
N GLU A 177 13.19 9.20 -8.36
CA GLU A 177 14.66 9.30 -8.38
C GLU A 177 15.25 8.86 -7.04
N ARG A 178 14.65 9.30 -5.93
CA ARG A 178 15.03 8.86 -4.57
C ARG A 178 14.85 7.36 -4.39
N LEU A 179 13.70 6.84 -4.80
CA LEU A 179 13.42 5.40 -4.74
C LEU A 179 14.49 4.59 -5.49
N GLN A 180 14.91 5.05 -6.68
CA GLN A 180 15.97 4.41 -7.45
C GLN A 180 17.34 4.44 -6.75
N THR A 181 17.63 5.53 -6.02
CA THR A 181 18.94 5.75 -5.39
C THR A 181 19.09 4.96 -4.07
N ILE A 182 18.03 4.93 -3.23
CA ILE A 182 18.12 4.36 -1.88
C ILE A 182 17.79 2.87 -1.83
N CYS A 183 17.17 2.34 -2.89
CA CYS A 183 16.71 0.96 -2.96
C CYS A 183 17.51 0.18 -4.02
N ASN A 184 18.78 0.02 -3.80
CA ASN A 184 19.66 -0.77 -4.70
C ASN A 184 19.70 -2.23 -4.33
#